data_7d9e947ad4110229f32158916e32d5c8
#
_entry.id   7d9e947ad4110229f32158916e32d5c8
#
_cell.length_a   1.000
_cell.length_b   1.000
_cell.length_c   1.000
_cell.angle_alpha   90.00
_cell.angle_beta   90.00
_cell.angle_gamma   90.00
#
_symmetry.space_group_name_H-M   'P 1'
#
loop_
_entity.id
_entity.type
_entity.pdbx_description
1 polymer ?
#
loop_
_entity_poly.entity_id
_entity_poly.type
_entity_poly.pdbx_seq_one_letter_code
_entity_poly.pdbx_strand_id
1 'polypeptide(L)'
;MARKDSKALTQDHPDLPFVGAISRYLEEAAPAPVRKAVLAAKGDAILDPPYPYDAPLKSRDYDPHMAALQLQLVRLMRDVIHTGKRLVVIFEGRDAAGKGGTIERVRENLNPRSAYIVALPRPNEREAGQWYFQRYVDWLPGRGEI
;
A
#
# COMPACT_ATOMS: atom_id res chain seq x y z
N MET A 1 26.65 6.47 15.90
CA MET A 1 27.18 7.03 14.65
C MET A 1 26.23 6.63 13.49
N ALA A 2 24.96 7.04 13.52
CA ALA A 2 23.95 6.62 12.53
C ALA A 2 22.84 7.70 12.35
N ARG A 3 23.25 8.97 12.23
CA ARG A 3 22.29 10.07 12.03
C ARG A 3 22.56 10.93 10.78
N LYS A 4 23.44 10.46 9.88
CA LYS A 4 23.85 11.26 8.70
C LYS A 4 23.14 10.91 7.39
N ASP A 5 22.49 9.74 7.29
CA ASP A 5 21.98 9.26 6.00
C ASP A 5 20.49 9.55 5.72
N SER A 6 19.71 9.92 6.74
CA SER A 6 18.29 10.28 6.51
C SER A 6 18.10 11.66 5.86
N LYS A 7 19.12 12.52 5.94
CA LYS A 7 19.07 13.87 5.37
C LYS A 7 19.35 13.92 3.87
N ALA A 8 19.99 12.88 3.33
CA ALA A 8 20.36 12.82 1.91
C ALA A 8 19.17 12.48 0.99
N LEU A 9 18.21 11.69 1.48
CA LEU A 9 17.05 11.29 0.66
C LEU A 9 15.99 12.38 0.49
N THR A 10 16.01 13.42 1.33
CA THR A 10 15.03 14.52 1.29
C THR A 10 15.50 15.75 0.51
N GLN A 11 16.78 15.80 0.11
CA GLN A 11 17.35 16.99 -0.56
C GLN A 11 17.29 16.94 -2.09
N ASP A 12 17.11 15.77 -2.71
CA ASP A 12 17.21 15.65 -4.17
C ASP A 12 15.89 15.88 -4.94
N HIS A 13 14.74 15.94 -4.25
CA HIS A 13 13.44 16.17 -4.91
C HIS A 13 12.49 17.03 -4.07
N PRO A 14 12.80 18.32 -3.87
CA PRO A 14 11.96 19.20 -3.04
C PRO A 14 10.56 19.46 -3.60
N ASP A 15 10.34 19.21 -4.87
CA ASP A 15 9.09 19.54 -5.57
C ASP A 15 8.08 18.37 -5.66
N LEU A 16 8.41 17.20 -5.13
CA LEU A 16 7.46 16.09 -5.10
C LEU A 16 6.47 16.26 -3.94
N PRO A 17 5.14 16.25 -4.20
CA PRO A 17 4.11 16.57 -3.19
C PRO A 17 4.07 15.62 -1.99
N PHE A 18 4.78 14.49 -2.07
CA PHE A 18 4.80 13.46 -1.02
C PHE A 18 6.17 13.23 -0.39
N VAL A 19 7.16 14.08 -0.71
CA VAL A 19 8.50 13.96 -0.11
C VAL A 19 8.41 14.10 1.40
N GLY A 20 8.89 13.09 2.11
CA GLY A 20 8.88 13.03 3.57
C GLY A 20 7.56 12.60 4.21
N ALA A 21 6.48 12.38 3.46
CA ALA A 21 5.21 11.91 4.04
C ALA A 21 5.34 10.53 4.68
N ILE A 22 6.04 9.59 4.01
CA ILE A 22 6.30 8.24 4.54
C ILE A 22 7.24 8.32 5.75
N SER A 23 8.29 9.12 5.69
CA SER A 23 9.22 9.31 6.81
C SER A 23 8.51 9.93 8.02
N ARG A 24 7.67 10.93 7.79
CA ARG A 24 6.87 11.56 8.85
C ARG A 24 5.88 10.56 9.46
N TYR A 25 5.17 9.80 8.65
CA TYR A 25 4.29 8.74 9.15
C TYR A 25 5.07 7.73 10.00
N LEU A 26 6.24 7.28 9.52
CA LEU A 26 7.06 6.34 10.25
C LEU A 26 7.52 6.88 11.61
N GLU A 27 7.88 8.16 11.67
CA GLU A 27 8.36 8.82 12.89
C GLU A 27 7.23 9.13 13.89
N GLU A 28 6.10 9.62 13.42
CA GLU A 28 5.03 10.20 14.25
C GLU A 28 3.86 9.24 14.51
N ALA A 29 3.46 8.43 13.52
CA ALA A 29 2.20 7.71 13.56
C ALA A 29 2.33 6.17 13.45
N ALA A 30 3.44 5.65 12.97
CA ALA A 30 3.60 4.20 12.80
C ALA A 30 3.61 3.47 14.15
N PRO A 31 2.92 2.32 14.26
CA PRO A 31 2.99 1.48 15.45
C PRO A 31 4.44 1.12 15.81
N ALA A 32 4.76 1.06 17.11
CA ALA A 32 6.12 0.80 17.58
C ALA A 32 6.78 -0.46 16.98
N PRO A 33 6.09 -1.61 16.83
CA PRO A 33 6.66 -2.80 16.17
C PRO A 33 7.03 -2.53 14.71
N VAL A 34 6.17 -1.83 13.96
CA VAL A 34 6.42 -1.49 12.54
C VAL A 34 7.61 -0.56 12.42
N ARG A 35 7.65 0.49 13.24
CA ARG A 35 8.77 1.44 13.28
C ARG A 35 10.09 0.73 13.57
N LYS A 36 10.09 -0.14 14.58
CA LYS A 36 11.29 -0.93 14.96
C LYS A 36 11.74 -1.83 13.81
N ALA A 37 10.82 -2.54 13.16
CA ALA A 37 11.14 -3.43 12.04
C ALA A 37 11.72 -2.66 10.84
N VAL A 38 11.11 -1.53 10.46
CA VAL A 38 11.58 -0.72 9.35
C VAL A 38 12.95 -0.10 9.64
N LEU A 39 13.17 0.43 10.86
CA LEU A 39 14.46 1.04 11.25
C LEU A 39 15.58 0.00 11.41
N ALA A 40 15.24 -1.25 11.72
CA ALA A 40 16.21 -2.34 11.85
C ALA A 40 16.52 -3.00 10.49
N ALA A 41 15.68 -2.81 9.47
CA ALA A 41 15.87 -3.39 8.15
C ALA A 41 17.13 -2.84 7.47
N LYS A 42 17.95 -3.74 6.93
CA LYS A 42 19.05 -3.38 6.02
C LYS A 42 18.50 -3.38 4.60
N GLY A 43 19.14 -2.66 3.68
CA GLY A 43 18.61 -2.43 2.34
C GLY A 43 18.20 -3.70 1.56
N ASP A 44 18.94 -4.77 1.72
CA ASP A 44 18.66 -6.09 1.14
C ASP A 44 17.65 -6.93 1.94
N ALA A 45 17.46 -6.62 3.22
CA ALA A 45 16.53 -7.33 4.11
C ALA A 45 15.10 -6.77 4.09
N ILE A 46 14.84 -5.67 3.38
CA ILE A 46 13.49 -5.08 3.23
C ILE A 46 12.53 -6.08 2.57
N LEU A 47 13.05 -6.96 1.69
CA LEU A 47 12.25 -7.95 0.97
C LEU A 47 11.88 -9.17 1.81
N ASP A 48 12.55 -9.37 2.94
CA ASP A 48 12.26 -10.45 3.89
C ASP A 48 12.35 -9.98 5.34
N PRO A 49 11.63 -8.89 5.70
CA PRO A 49 11.64 -8.40 7.07
C PRO A 49 10.96 -9.43 7.98
N PRO A 50 11.42 -9.61 9.20
CA PRO A 50 10.67 -10.38 10.18
C PRO A 50 9.28 -9.76 10.35
N TYR A 51 8.27 -10.61 10.50
CA TYR A 51 6.90 -10.15 10.74
C TYR A 51 6.89 -9.18 11.95
N PRO A 52 6.29 -7.98 11.82
CA PRO A 52 6.42 -6.93 12.84
C PRO A 52 5.69 -7.22 14.16
N TYR A 53 4.97 -8.32 14.25
CA TYR A 53 4.23 -8.75 15.42
C TYR A 53 4.77 -10.10 15.90
N ASP A 54 4.83 -10.28 17.22
CA ASP A 54 5.35 -11.52 17.85
C ASP A 54 4.44 -12.73 17.56
N ALA A 55 3.14 -12.50 17.36
CA ALA A 55 2.17 -13.54 17.04
C ALA A 55 1.02 -12.99 16.21
N PRO A 56 0.30 -13.84 15.44
CA PRO A 56 -0.94 -13.46 14.79
C PRO A 56 -1.97 -12.96 15.81
N LEU A 57 -2.75 -11.96 15.44
CA LEU A 57 -3.89 -11.51 16.24
C LEU A 57 -4.89 -12.65 16.41
N LYS A 58 -5.44 -12.80 17.62
CA LYS A 58 -6.54 -13.73 17.88
C LYS A 58 -7.80 -13.23 17.14
N SER A 59 -8.62 -14.14 16.64
CA SER A 59 -9.84 -13.79 15.90
C SER A 59 -10.73 -12.82 16.67
N ARG A 60 -10.91 -13.02 17.98
CA ARG A 60 -11.70 -12.13 18.83
C ARG A 60 -11.24 -10.66 18.83
N ASP A 61 -9.95 -10.44 18.60
CA ASP A 61 -9.33 -9.12 18.59
C ASP A 61 -9.24 -8.59 17.14
N TYR A 62 -9.04 -9.50 16.18
CA TYR A 62 -8.97 -9.21 14.75
C TYR A 62 -10.32 -8.73 14.18
N ASP A 63 -11.42 -9.44 14.48
CA ASP A 63 -12.71 -9.18 13.83
C ASP A 63 -13.26 -7.77 14.11
N PRO A 64 -13.23 -7.26 15.36
CA PRO A 64 -13.63 -5.88 15.63
C PRO A 64 -12.77 -4.83 14.94
N HIS A 65 -11.44 -5.07 14.85
CA HIS A 65 -10.54 -4.17 14.13
C HIS A 65 -10.84 -4.16 12.63
N MET A 66 -11.09 -5.33 12.04
CA MET A 66 -11.46 -5.43 10.63
C MET A 66 -12.76 -4.71 10.34
N ALA A 67 -13.80 -4.90 11.16
CA ALA A 67 -15.07 -4.20 11.00
C ALA A 67 -14.90 -2.67 11.04
N ALA A 68 -14.09 -2.17 11.96
CA ALA A 68 -13.77 -0.74 12.05
C ALA A 68 -13.01 -0.23 10.81
N LEU A 69 -12.03 -0.99 10.32
CA LEU A 69 -11.27 -0.64 9.12
C LEU A 69 -12.13 -0.69 7.85
N GLN A 70 -13.00 -1.68 7.72
CA GLN A 70 -13.95 -1.77 6.61
C GLN A 70 -14.89 -0.56 6.56
N LEU A 71 -15.37 -0.10 7.72
CA LEU A 71 -16.16 1.14 7.79
C LEU A 71 -15.36 2.36 7.32
N GLN A 72 -14.07 2.45 7.67
CA GLN A 72 -13.20 3.54 7.20
C GLN A 72 -12.96 3.46 5.69
N LEU A 73 -12.81 2.25 5.12
CA LEU A 73 -12.69 2.06 3.67
C LEU A 73 -13.96 2.52 2.92
N VAL A 74 -15.15 2.25 3.45
CA VAL A 74 -16.41 2.76 2.89
C VAL A 74 -16.46 4.29 2.94
N ARG A 75 -16.02 4.90 4.06
CA ARG A 75 -15.92 6.36 4.18
C ARG A 75 -14.91 6.95 3.20
N LEU A 76 -13.75 6.31 3.04
CA LEU A 76 -12.74 6.70 2.07
C LEU A 76 -13.30 6.66 0.64
N MET A 77 -13.97 5.58 0.26
CA MET A 77 -14.61 5.48 -1.06
C MET A 77 -15.62 6.60 -1.29
N ARG A 78 -16.44 6.91 -0.28
CA ARG A 78 -17.40 8.03 -0.35
C ARG A 78 -16.69 9.36 -0.55
N ASP A 79 -15.56 9.61 0.15
CA ASP A 79 -14.76 10.81 -0.02
C ASP A 79 -14.16 10.87 -1.44
N VAL A 80 -13.60 9.77 -1.94
CA VAL A 80 -13.05 9.67 -3.30
C VAL A 80 -14.11 10.02 -4.35
N ILE A 81 -15.30 9.45 -4.24
CA ILE A 81 -16.42 9.73 -5.15
C ILE A 81 -16.81 11.22 -5.06
N HIS A 82 -17.02 11.74 -3.84
CA HIS A 82 -17.48 13.10 -3.63
C HIS A 82 -16.47 14.16 -4.10
N THR A 83 -15.19 13.94 -3.81
CA THR A 83 -14.11 14.87 -4.18
C THR A 83 -13.62 14.69 -5.61
N GLY A 84 -13.98 13.59 -6.26
CA GLY A 84 -13.50 13.24 -7.59
C GLY A 84 -12.01 12.89 -7.63
N LYS A 85 -11.42 12.52 -6.50
CA LYS A 85 -10.07 11.99 -6.44
C LYS A 85 -9.97 10.66 -7.17
N ARG A 86 -8.76 10.26 -7.52
CA ARG A 86 -8.44 8.95 -8.08
C ARG A 86 -7.47 8.26 -7.16
N LEU A 87 -7.75 7.02 -6.82
CA LEU A 87 -6.89 6.24 -5.93
C LEU A 87 -6.47 4.95 -6.62
N VAL A 88 -5.18 4.69 -6.64
CA VAL A 88 -4.61 3.42 -7.09
C VAL A 88 -3.90 2.77 -5.91
N VAL A 89 -4.27 1.53 -5.61
CA VAL A 89 -3.61 0.72 -4.58
C VAL A 89 -2.89 -0.43 -5.27
N ILE A 90 -1.57 -0.47 -5.14
CA ILE A 90 -0.73 -1.48 -5.78
C ILE A 90 -0.32 -2.50 -4.73
N PHE A 91 -0.64 -3.78 -4.97
CA PHE A 91 -0.25 -4.90 -4.12
C PHE A 91 0.86 -5.69 -4.81
N GLU A 92 2.06 -5.58 -4.28
CA GLU A 92 3.24 -6.31 -4.75
C GLU A 92 3.68 -7.36 -3.75
N GLY A 93 4.25 -8.44 -4.23
CA GLY A 93 4.76 -9.51 -3.38
C GLY A 93 4.94 -10.81 -4.16
N ARG A 94 5.72 -11.72 -3.58
CA ARG A 94 5.96 -13.07 -4.13
C ARG A 94 4.65 -13.84 -4.29
N ASP A 95 4.71 -14.90 -5.08
CA ASP A 95 3.59 -15.83 -5.19
C ASP A 95 3.26 -16.44 -3.81
N ALA A 96 1.97 -16.73 -3.60
CA ALA A 96 1.44 -17.20 -2.31
C ALA A 96 1.66 -16.26 -1.09
N ALA A 97 2.04 -15.00 -1.29
CA ALA A 97 2.24 -14.02 -0.20
C ALA A 97 0.94 -13.42 0.39
N GLY A 98 -0.23 -13.95 0.03
CA GLY A 98 -1.52 -13.49 0.56
C GLY A 98 -2.12 -12.26 -0.12
N LYS A 99 -1.57 -11.80 -1.25
CA LYS A 99 -2.08 -10.62 -1.99
C LYS A 99 -3.58 -10.70 -2.26
N GLY A 100 -4.04 -11.82 -2.84
CA GLY A 100 -5.45 -12.01 -3.19
C GLY A 100 -6.38 -11.89 -1.99
N GLY A 101 -6.05 -12.54 -0.88
CA GLY A 101 -6.84 -12.45 0.35
C GLY A 101 -6.87 -11.03 0.93
N THR A 102 -5.76 -10.30 0.84
CA THR A 102 -5.71 -8.90 1.29
C THR A 102 -6.58 -8.00 0.41
N ILE A 103 -6.50 -8.15 -0.91
CA ILE A 103 -7.31 -7.39 -1.87
C ILE A 103 -8.79 -7.65 -1.63
N GLU A 104 -9.20 -8.90 -1.44
CA GLU A 104 -10.59 -9.26 -1.13
C GLU A 104 -11.08 -8.58 0.15
N ARG A 105 -10.28 -8.56 1.23
CA ARG A 105 -10.62 -7.89 2.47
C ARG A 105 -10.77 -6.38 2.31
N VAL A 106 -9.90 -5.76 1.52
CA VAL A 106 -9.98 -4.31 1.25
C VAL A 106 -11.26 -3.97 0.48
N ARG A 107 -11.64 -4.77 -0.51
CA ARG A 107 -12.78 -4.46 -1.38
C ARG A 107 -14.13 -4.98 -0.90
N GLU A 108 -14.17 -5.87 0.07
CA GLU A 108 -15.36 -6.64 0.50
C GLU A 108 -16.63 -5.80 0.66
N ASN A 109 -16.49 -4.58 1.19
CA ASN A 109 -17.60 -3.65 1.43
C ASN A 109 -17.60 -2.43 0.49
N LEU A 110 -16.76 -2.43 -0.54
CA LEU A 110 -16.69 -1.34 -1.50
C LEU A 110 -17.62 -1.60 -2.70
N ASN A 111 -18.19 -0.54 -3.26
CA ASN A 111 -19.02 -0.66 -4.46
C ASN A 111 -18.14 -1.03 -5.67
N PRO A 112 -18.37 -2.19 -6.31
CA PRO A 112 -17.56 -2.66 -7.44
C PRO A 112 -17.63 -1.77 -8.69
N ARG A 113 -18.60 -0.84 -8.75
CA ARG A 113 -18.68 0.14 -9.85
C ARG A 113 -17.67 1.28 -9.70
N SER A 114 -17.21 1.53 -8.48
CA SER A 114 -16.26 2.61 -8.17
C SER A 114 -14.94 2.09 -7.63
N ALA A 115 -14.88 0.83 -7.21
CA ALA A 115 -13.67 0.17 -6.72
C ALA A 115 -13.55 -1.19 -7.43
N TYR A 116 -12.57 -1.32 -8.33
CA TYR A 116 -12.40 -2.52 -9.13
C TYR A 116 -10.96 -3.05 -9.06
N ILE A 117 -10.82 -4.33 -9.34
CA ILE A 117 -9.53 -5.02 -9.31
C ILE A 117 -9.00 -5.16 -10.74
N VAL A 118 -7.75 -4.80 -10.92
CA VAL A 118 -6.99 -5.07 -12.15
C VAL A 118 -5.98 -6.17 -11.88
N ALA A 119 -6.27 -7.36 -12.38
CA ALA A 119 -5.40 -8.54 -12.29
C ALA A 119 -4.99 -8.95 -13.70
N LEU A 120 -3.84 -8.47 -14.16
CA LEU A 120 -3.33 -8.80 -15.49
C LEU A 120 -2.59 -10.14 -15.48
N PRO A 121 -2.67 -10.94 -16.56
CA PRO A 121 -1.89 -12.15 -16.70
C PRO A 121 -0.39 -11.85 -16.79
N ARG A 122 0.43 -12.90 -16.84
CA ARG A 122 1.88 -12.73 -17.07
C ARG A 122 2.14 -11.91 -18.34
N PRO A 123 3.08 -10.95 -18.29
CA PRO A 123 3.45 -10.16 -19.46
C PRO A 123 3.82 -11.03 -20.66
N ASN A 124 3.36 -10.68 -21.84
CA ASN A 124 3.84 -11.25 -23.07
C ASN A 124 5.24 -10.69 -23.42
N GLU A 125 5.89 -11.23 -24.48
CA GLU A 125 7.25 -10.82 -24.86
C GLU A 125 7.37 -9.31 -25.17
N ARG A 126 6.37 -8.71 -25.81
CA ARG A 126 6.34 -7.28 -26.08
C ARG A 126 6.22 -6.46 -24.79
N GLU A 127 5.32 -6.84 -23.90
CA GLU A 127 5.10 -6.17 -22.63
C GLU A 127 6.31 -6.31 -21.69
N ALA A 128 7.03 -7.43 -21.75
CA ALA A 128 8.24 -7.65 -20.98
C ALA A 128 9.38 -6.68 -21.36
N GLY A 129 9.38 -6.20 -22.60
CA GLY A 129 10.32 -5.18 -23.09
C GLY A 129 9.89 -3.73 -22.83
N GLN A 130 8.74 -3.51 -22.21
CA GLN A 130 8.18 -2.18 -21.93
C GLN A 130 8.41 -1.79 -20.49
N TRP A 131 8.11 -0.53 -20.16
CA TRP A 131 8.02 -0.09 -18.78
C TRP A 131 6.97 -0.92 -18.02
N TYR A 132 7.33 -1.39 -16.84
CA TYR A 132 6.52 -2.35 -16.06
C TYR A 132 5.06 -1.93 -15.90
N PHE A 133 4.81 -0.65 -15.58
CA PHE A 133 3.45 -0.14 -15.38
C PHE A 133 2.71 0.24 -16.67
N GLN A 134 3.34 0.19 -17.84
CA GLN A 134 2.72 0.61 -19.11
C GLN A 134 1.43 -0.16 -19.42
N ARG A 135 1.41 -1.45 -19.13
CA ARG A 135 0.24 -2.32 -19.32
C ARG A 135 -0.96 -1.98 -18.41
N TYR A 136 -0.74 -1.20 -17.34
CA TYR A 136 -1.78 -0.78 -16.41
C TYR A 136 -2.38 0.59 -16.75
N VAL A 137 -1.80 1.34 -17.68
CA VAL A 137 -2.21 2.71 -18.00
C VAL A 137 -3.68 2.79 -18.44
N ASP A 138 -4.14 1.84 -19.26
CA ASP A 138 -5.52 1.78 -19.73
C ASP A 138 -6.53 1.42 -18.63
N TRP A 139 -6.03 0.96 -17.50
CA TRP A 139 -6.82 0.53 -16.34
C TRP A 139 -6.77 1.51 -15.17
N LEU A 140 -6.11 2.65 -15.36
CA LEU A 140 -6.06 3.66 -14.30
C LEU A 140 -7.45 4.20 -14.01
N PRO A 141 -7.78 4.45 -12.72
CA PRO A 141 -9.10 4.88 -12.33
C PRO A 141 -9.46 6.25 -12.91
N GLY A 142 -10.70 6.40 -13.28
CA GLY A 142 -11.31 7.68 -13.60
C GLY A 142 -11.58 8.53 -12.36
N ARG A 143 -12.25 9.65 -12.56
CA ARG A 143 -12.63 10.55 -11.49
C ARG A 143 -13.62 9.88 -10.52
N GLY A 144 -13.28 9.81 -9.23
CA GLY A 144 -14.12 9.20 -8.21
C GLY A 144 -13.99 7.67 -8.12
N GLU A 145 -12.93 7.09 -8.67
CA GLU A 145 -12.70 5.63 -8.70
C GLU A 145 -11.45 5.23 -7.93
N ILE A 146 -11.44 3.96 -7.51
CA ILE A 146 -10.35 3.28 -6.78
C ILE A 146 -9.92 2.05 -7.58
#